data_57ac81e67b186465f4399c368a4a02c9
#
_entry.id   57ac81e67b186465f4399c368a4a02c9
#
_cell.length_a   1.000
_cell.length_b   1.000
_cell.length_c   1.000
_cell.angle_alpha   90.00
_cell.angle_beta   90.00
_cell.angle_gamma   90.00
#
_symmetry.space_group_name_H-M   'P 1'
#
loop_
_entity.id
_entity.type
_entity.pdbx_description
1 polymer ?
#
loop_
_entity_poly.entity_id
_entity_poly.type
_entity_poly.pdbx_seq_one_letter_code
_entity_poly.pdbx_strand_id
1 'polypeptide(L)'
;MATLIGLDWRRIALQGLIAGVIGGILIDAFLYIALFLPQHQPVTALWLNVSATATGHAVANPWLGVLIHFCVSIAWGIGYAYAAATRPTIADRPFISGPVYGLIVMIIMQFVQLAAGVKLQLTATGFLTVLLAHCIFFGLPIAIYSNRAMRA
;
A
#
# COMPACT_ATOMS: atom_id res chain seq x y z
N MET A 1 -22.87 -12.78 -14.88
CA MET A 1 -23.04 -11.47 -14.24
C MET A 1 -23.35 -11.75 -12.77
N ALA A 2 -22.34 -11.77 -11.89
CA ALA A 2 -22.55 -12.01 -10.46
C ALA A 2 -23.32 -10.81 -9.90
N THR A 3 -24.51 -11.07 -9.39
CA THR A 3 -25.38 -10.07 -8.79
C THR A 3 -24.70 -9.47 -7.57
N LEU A 4 -24.52 -8.16 -7.54
CA LEU A 4 -24.01 -7.36 -6.39
C LEU A 4 -24.90 -7.48 -5.14
N ILE A 5 -26.00 -8.24 -5.22
CA ILE A 5 -27.05 -8.43 -4.20
C ILE A 5 -26.65 -9.54 -3.20
N GLY A 6 -25.42 -9.57 -2.75
CA GLY A 6 -24.99 -10.59 -1.78
C GLY A 6 -23.61 -10.32 -1.18
N LEU A 7 -23.00 -9.17 -1.51
CA LEU A 7 -21.71 -8.83 -0.95
C LEU A 7 -21.85 -8.37 0.50
N ASP A 8 -21.18 -9.05 1.41
CA ASP A 8 -21.06 -8.59 2.80
C ASP A 8 -20.04 -7.42 2.86
N TRP A 9 -20.54 -6.21 2.65
CA TRP A 9 -19.74 -4.98 2.67
C TRP A 9 -19.04 -4.74 4.01
N ARG A 10 -19.65 -5.15 5.11
CA ARG A 10 -19.04 -5.03 6.43
C ARG A 10 -17.80 -5.92 6.52
N ARG A 11 -17.90 -7.14 6.04
CA ARG A 11 -16.79 -8.09 5.98
C ARG A 11 -15.68 -7.59 5.06
N ILE A 12 -16.03 -7.13 3.87
CA ILE A 12 -15.06 -6.57 2.90
C ILE A 12 -14.30 -5.39 3.52
N ALA A 13 -15.02 -4.45 4.11
CA ALA A 13 -14.42 -3.26 4.73
C ALA A 13 -13.50 -3.63 5.91
N LEU A 14 -13.94 -4.52 6.80
CA LEU A 14 -13.14 -4.95 7.95
C LEU A 14 -11.89 -5.70 7.52
N GLN A 15 -12.01 -6.66 6.60
CA GLN A 15 -10.86 -7.43 6.12
C GLN A 15 -9.88 -6.56 5.33
N GLY A 16 -10.41 -5.65 4.52
CA GLY A 16 -9.60 -4.68 3.79
C GLY A 16 -8.88 -3.69 4.69
N LEU A 17 -9.52 -3.22 5.76
CA LEU A 17 -8.90 -2.37 6.77
C LEU A 17 -7.71 -3.09 7.43
N ILE A 18 -7.92 -4.30 7.93
CA ILE A 18 -6.85 -5.07 8.59
C ILE A 18 -5.71 -5.37 7.59
N ALA A 19 -6.06 -5.81 6.37
CA ALA A 19 -5.07 -6.07 5.32
C ALA A 19 -4.25 -4.82 4.98
N GLY A 20 -4.91 -3.66 4.86
CA GLY A 20 -4.26 -2.39 4.58
C GLY A 20 -3.32 -1.94 5.69
N VAL A 21 -3.71 -2.12 6.96
CA VAL A 21 -2.83 -1.85 8.11
C VAL A 21 -1.62 -2.76 8.09
N ILE A 22 -1.80 -4.07 7.88
CA ILE A 22 -0.69 -5.03 7.79
C ILE A 22 0.26 -4.64 6.65
N GLY A 23 -0.27 -4.40 5.44
CA GLY A 23 0.53 -3.99 4.29
C GLY A 23 1.25 -2.67 4.52
N GLY A 24 0.57 -1.69 5.14
CA GLY A 24 1.14 -0.40 5.49
C GLY A 24 2.30 -0.50 6.48
N ILE A 25 2.19 -1.32 7.50
CA ILE A 25 3.29 -1.56 8.47
C ILE A 25 4.49 -2.22 7.77
N LEU A 26 4.24 -3.25 6.96
CA LEU A 26 5.30 -4.02 6.32
C LEU A 26 6.06 -3.21 5.26
N ILE A 27 5.36 -2.42 4.46
CA ILE A 27 6.02 -1.54 3.47
C ILE A 27 6.84 -0.45 4.16
N ASP A 28 6.31 0.16 5.24
CA ASP A 28 7.04 1.18 6.01
C ASP A 28 8.30 0.59 6.65
N ALA A 29 8.19 -0.57 7.28
CA ALA A 29 9.33 -1.26 7.89
C ALA A 29 10.42 -1.56 6.85
N PHE A 30 10.03 -2.08 5.68
CA PHE A 30 10.97 -2.37 4.60
C PHE A 30 11.63 -1.09 4.05
N LEU A 31 10.84 -0.05 3.74
CA LEU A 31 11.37 1.20 3.20
C LEU A 31 12.29 1.89 4.21
N TYR A 32 11.94 1.88 5.50
CA TYR A 32 12.81 2.41 6.53
C TYR A 32 14.16 1.69 6.58
N ILE A 33 14.15 0.37 6.63
CA ILE A 33 15.36 -0.46 6.69
C ILE A 33 16.20 -0.28 5.42
N ALA A 34 15.56 -0.23 4.24
CA ALA A 34 16.27 -0.19 2.97
C ALA A 34 16.82 1.20 2.59
N LEU A 35 16.11 2.27 2.94
CA LEU A 35 16.42 3.62 2.44
C LEU A 35 16.87 4.59 3.53
N PHE A 36 16.27 4.56 4.71
CA PHE A 36 16.49 5.58 5.74
C PHE A 36 17.52 5.15 6.77
N LEU A 37 17.48 3.90 7.22
CA LEU A 37 18.42 3.37 8.21
C LEU A 37 19.89 3.43 7.75
N PRO A 38 20.25 3.09 6.49
CA PRO A 38 21.63 3.20 6.02
C PRO A 38 22.15 4.66 5.98
N GLN A 39 21.25 5.63 5.94
CA GLN A 39 21.57 7.05 5.96
C GLN A 39 21.50 7.65 7.38
N HIS A 40 21.36 6.83 8.43
CA HIS A 40 21.19 7.24 9.82
C HIS A 40 20.02 8.22 10.04
N GLN A 41 18.99 8.14 9.17
CA GLN A 41 17.80 8.97 9.30
C GLN A 41 16.85 8.39 10.37
N PRO A 42 16.18 9.25 11.16
CA PRO A 42 15.17 8.78 12.11
C PRO A 42 13.94 8.23 11.37
N VAL A 43 13.21 7.32 12.02
CA VAL A 43 11.98 6.74 11.43
C VAL A 43 10.95 7.80 11.06
N THR A 44 10.93 8.92 11.76
CA THR A 44 10.06 10.07 11.46
C THR A 44 10.33 10.71 10.10
N ALA A 45 11.53 10.53 9.52
CA ALA A 45 11.87 11.06 8.19
C ALA A 45 11.04 10.40 7.08
N LEU A 46 10.71 9.10 7.22
CA LEU A 46 9.82 8.41 6.29
C LEU A 46 8.45 9.10 6.22
N TRP A 47 7.81 9.32 7.37
CA TRP A 47 6.48 9.93 7.44
C TRP A 47 6.49 11.43 7.15
N LEU A 48 7.57 12.11 7.46
CA LEU A 48 7.75 13.52 7.07
C LEU A 48 7.74 13.66 5.54
N ASN A 49 8.39 12.73 4.81
CA ASN A 49 8.33 12.71 3.35
C ASN A 49 6.91 12.45 2.81
N VAL A 50 6.15 11.54 3.42
CA VAL A 50 4.75 11.29 3.04
C VAL A 50 3.91 12.55 3.21
N SER A 51 4.02 13.20 4.36
CA SER A 51 3.31 14.44 4.67
C SER A 51 3.71 15.56 3.72
N ALA A 52 5.01 15.77 3.49
CA ALA A 52 5.53 16.79 2.59
C ALA A 52 5.04 16.61 1.15
N THR A 53 4.92 15.36 0.69
CA THR A 53 4.35 15.04 -0.63
C THR A 53 2.88 15.46 -0.72
N ALA A 54 2.11 15.25 0.34
CA ALA A 54 0.67 15.52 0.31
C ALA A 54 0.31 16.99 0.58
N THR A 55 1.09 17.70 1.38
CA THR A 55 0.71 19.03 1.91
C THR A 55 1.74 20.13 1.61
N GLY A 56 2.89 19.78 1.03
CA GLY A 56 4.04 20.67 0.88
C GLY A 56 4.93 20.73 2.12
N HIS A 57 6.18 21.12 1.92
CA HIS A 57 7.20 21.09 2.97
C HIS A 57 6.93 22.07 4.14
N ALA A 58 6.25 23.18 3.87
CA ALA A 58 6.01 24.22 4.89
C ALA A 58 5.10 23.76 6.05
N VAL A 59 4.22 22.79 5.79
CA VAL A 59 3.26 22.26 6.77
C VAL A 59 3.49 20.78 7.07
N ALA A 60 4.58 20.22 6.58
CA ALA A 60 4.90 18.82 6.75
C ALA A 60 5.09 18.45 8.24
N ASN A 61 4.43 17.36 8.64
CA ASN A 61 4.45 16.85 10.00
C ASN A 61 4.48 15.33 9.98
N PRO A 62 5.37 14.63 10.72
CA PRO A 62 5.44 13.17 10.67
C PRO A 62 4.16 12.48 11.12
N TRP A 63 3.42 13.02 12.09
CA TRP A 63 2.14 12.44 12.53
C TRP A 63 1.05 12.54 11.46
N LEU A 64 1.04 13.65 10.72
CA LEU A 64 0.18 13.79 9.56
C LEU A 64 0.58 12.79 8.47
N GLY A 65 1.88 12.54 8.30
CA GLY A 65 2.38 11.52 7.38
C GLY A 65 1.91 10.12 7.74
N VAL A 66 1.97 9.75 9.01
CA VAL A 66 1.41 8.46 9.52
C VAL A 66 -0.07 8.35 9.18
N LEU A 67 -0.85 9.39 9.50
CA LEU A 67 -2.29 9.41 9.24
C LEU A 67 -2.60 9.22 7.75
N ILE A 68 -1.98 10.02 6.89
CA ILE A 68 -2.16 9.95 5.43
C ILE A 68 -1.77 8.57 4.91
N HIS A 69 -0.60 8.06 5.32
CA HIS A 69 -0.11 6.75 4.89
C HIS A 69 -1.10 5.63 5.21
N PHE A 70 -1.56 5.55 6.47
CA PHE A 70 -2.50 4.50 6.86
C PHE A 70 -3.88 4.68 6.24
N CYS A 71 -4.38 5.90 6.07
CA CYS A 71 -5.63 6.14 5.34
C CYS A 71 -5.54 5.62 3.90
N VAL A 72 -4.45 5.90 3.20
CA VAL A 72 -4.21 5.43 1.83
C VAL A 72 -4.02 3.91 1.80
N SER A 73 -3.23 3.36 2.71
CA SER A 73 -2.99 1.91 2.80
C SER A 73 -4.29 1.13 3.07
N ILE A 74 -5.15 1.63 3.96
CA ILE A 74 -6.47 1.05 4.25
C ILE A 74 -7.38 1.13 3.02
N ALA A 75 -7.41 2.27 2.31
CA ALA A 75 -8.21 2.41 1.10
C ALA A 75 -7.80 1.38 0.04
N TRP A 76 -6.50 1.17 -0.17
CA TRP A 76 -5.99 0.13 -1.05
C TRP A 76 -6.31 -1.28 -0.55
N GLY A 77 -6.22 -1.53 0.76
CA GLY A 77 -6.61 -2.82 1.35
C GLY A 77 -8.07 -3.16 1.10
N ILE A 78 -8.98 -2.18 1.28
CA ILE A 78 -10.41 -2.33 0.99
C ILE A 78 -10.64 -2.57 -0.51
N GLY A 79 -9.92 -1.84 -1.37
CA GLY A 79 -9.98 -2.01 -2.82
C GLY A 79 -9.59 -3.43 -3.26
N TYR A 80 -8.52 -3.99 -2.67
CA TYR A 80 -8.15 -5.39 -2.95
C TYR A 80 -9.19 -6.38 -2.42
N ALA A 81 -9.67 -6.21 -1.19
CA ALA A 81 -10.68 -7.08 -0.60
C ALA A 81 -11.97 -7.11 -1.44
N TYR A 82 -12.40 -5.96 -1.95
CA TYR A 82 -13.52 -5.86 -2.89
C TYR A 82 -13.24 -6.61 -4.21
N ALA A 83 -12.06 -6.42 -4.81
CA ALA A 83 -11.68 -7.11 -6.04
C ALA A 83 -11.65 -8.63 -5.85
N ALA A 84 -11.13 -9.11 -4.72
CA ALA A 84 -11.09 -10.53 -4.36
C ALA A 84 -12.50 -11.09 -4.10
N ALA A 85 -13.38 -10.32 -3.46
CA ALA A 85 -14.76 -10.72 -3.20
C ALA A 85 -15.61 -10.86 -4.48
N THR A 86 -15.30 -10.05 -5.50
CA THR A 86 -16.05 -10.02 -6.76
C THR A 86 -15.46 -10.92 -7.85
N ARG A 87 -14.20 -11.36 -7.72
CA ARG A 87 -13.48 -12.13 -8.74
C ARG A 87 -12.73 -13.31 -8.13
N PRO A 88 -13.26 -14.53 -8.18
CA PRO A 88 -12.61 -15.73 -7.62
C PRO A 88 -11.17 -15.94 -8.12
N THR A 89 -10.89 -15.60 -9.38
CA THR A 89 -9.54 -15.73 -9.95
C THR A 89 -8.48 -14.89 -9.22
N ILE A 90 -8.87 -13.76 -8.61
CA ILE A 90 -7.99 -12.92 -7.78
C ILE A 90 -7.79 -13.59 -6.42
N ALA A 91 -8.90 -14.06 -5.81
CA ALA A 91 -8.87 -14.71 -4.51
C ALA A 91 -8.10 -16.03 -4.50
N ASP A 92 -8.12 -16.78 -5.61
CA ASP A 92 -7.49 -18.10 -5.68
C ASP A 92 -5.96 -18.07 -5.89
N ARG A 93 -5.41 -16.94 -6.31
CA ARG A 93 -3.99 -16.81 -6.68
C ARG A 93 -3.28 -15.67 -5.96
N PRO A 94 -3.20 -15.66 -4.61
CA PRO A 94 -2.63 -14.55 -3.85
C PRO A 94 -1.17 -14.24 -4.21
N PHE A 95 -0.36 -15.24 -4.53
CA PHE A 95 1.04 -15.09 -4.92
C PHE A 95 1.25 -14.44 -6.30
N ILE A 96 0.21 -14.35 -7.11
CA ILE A 96 0.23 -13.63 -8.39
C ILE A 96 -0.54 -12.32 -8.26
N SER A 97 -1.76 -12.37 -7.75
CA SER A 97 -2.64 -11.20 -7.64
C SER A 97 -2.08 -10.13 -6.69
N GLY A 98 -1.40 -10.54 -5.62
CA GLY A 98 -0.79 -9.61 -4.67
C GLY A 98 0.33 -8.77 -5.28
N PRO A 99 1.39 -9.37 -5.84
CA PRO A 99 2.44 -8.62 -6.52
C PRO A 99 1.93 -7.77 -7.69
N VAL A 100 1.01 -8.28 -8.50
CA VAL A 100 0.38 -7.50 -9.58
C VAL A 100 -0.39 -6.30 -9.02
N TYR A 101 -1.14 -6.49 -7.94
CA TYR A 101 -1.83 -5.40 -7.27
C TYR A 101 -0.86 -4.36 -6.70
N GLY A 102 0.20 -4.82 -6.04
CA GLY A 102 1.27 -3.95 -5.54
C GLY A 102 1.92 -3.12 -6.64
N LEU A 103 2.15 -3.73 -7.81
CA LEU A 103 2.66 -3.02 -8.99
C LEU A 103 1.70 -1.92 -9.46
N ILE A 104 0.40 -2.21 -9.52
CA ILE A 104 -0.63 -1.22 -9.88
C ILE A 104 -0.62 -0.06 -8.88
N VAL A 105 -0.62 -0.36 -7.58
CA VAL A 105 -0.54 0.66 -6.52
C VAL A 105 0.72 1.50 -6.67
N MET A 106 1.88 0.88 -6.87
CA MET A 106 3.14 1.59 -7.10
C MET A 106 3.02 2.59 -8.26
N ILE A 107 2.53 2.14 -9.41
CA ILE A 107 2.39 3.00 -10.59
C ILE A 107 1.48 4.20 -10.28
N ILE A 108 0.32 3.96 -9.67
CA ILE A 108 -0.62 5.03 -9.32
C ILE A 108 0.02 6.01 -8.33
N MET A 109 0.72 5.51 -7.32
CA MET A 109 1.39 6.36 -6.33
C MET A 109 2.54 7.17 -6.92
N GLN A 110 3.25 6.65 -7.95
CA GLN A 110 4.24 7.45 -8.69
C GLN A 110 3.58 8.62 -9.42
N PHE A 111 2.42 8.42 -10.05
CA PHE A 111 1.65 9.51 -10.67
C PHE A 111 1.17 10.54 -9.63
N VAL A 112 0.73 10.10 -8.46
CA VAL A 112 0.35 11.00 -7.35
C VAL A 112 1.53 11.85 -6.92
N GLN A 113 2.73 11.25 -6.75
CA GLN A 113 3.95 11.98 -6.39
C GLN A 113 4.35 12.99 -7.46
N LEU A 114 4.30 12.61 -8.75
CA LEU A 114 4.57 13.53 -9.87
C LEU A 114 3.60 14.72 -9.87
N ALA A 115 2.30 14.46 -9.67
CA ALA A 115 1.29 15.50 -9.58
C ALA A 115 1.50 16.44 -8.38
N ALA A 116 2.08 15.92 -7.29
CA ALA A 116 2.49 16.70 -6.13
C ALA A 116 3.83 17.47 -6.34
N GLY A 117 4.43 17.41 -7.52
CA GLY A 117 5.68 18.09 -7.84
C GLY A 117 6.94 17.41 -7.31
N VAL A 118 6.84 16.17 -6.83
CA VAL A 118 7.98 15.39 -6.36
C VAL A 118 8.81 14.92 -7.55
N LYS A 119 10.10 15.23 -7.55
CA LYS A 119 11.03 14.73 -8.57
C LYS A 119 11.34 13.26 -8.29
N LEU A 120 10.91 12.37 -9.18
CA LEU A 120 11.24 10.96 -9.07
C LEU A 120 12.73 10.75 -9.33
N GLN A 121 13.45 10.27 -8.33
CA GLN A 121 14.84 9.86 -8.50
C GLN A 121 14.86 8.40 -8.99
N LEU A 122 14.88 8.23 -10.31
CA LEU A 122 14.87 6.91 -10.95
C LEU A 122 16.31 6.34 -11.05
N THR A 123 16.94 6.10 -9.91
CA THR A 123 18.10 5.22 -9.89
C THR A 123 17.62 3.77 -9.97
N ALA A 124 18.41 2.88 -10.61
CA ALA A 124 18.04 1.47 -10.72
C ALA A 124 17.79 0.83 -9.33
N THR A 125 18.64 1.13 -8.36
CA THR A 125 18.48 0.63 -6.98
C THR A 125 17.21 1.19 -6.32
N GLY A 126 16.94 2.49 -6.45
CA GLY A 126 15.74 3.12 -5.90
C GLY A 126 14.47 2.53 -6.52
N PHE A 127 14.45 2.35 -7.84
CA PHE A 127 13.33 1.73 -8.53
C PHE A 127 13.07 0.29 -8.04
N LEU A 128 14.10 -0.54 -7.96
CA LEU A 128 13.98 -1.92 -7.47
C LEU A 128 13.52 -1.97 -6.02
N THR A 129 14.01 -1.08 -5.17
CA THR A 129 13.57 -1.00 -3.77
C THR A 129 12.08 -0.67 -3.68
N VAL A 130 11.61 0.33 -4.41
CA VAL A 130 10.19 0.73 -4.42
C VAL A 130 9.32 -0.37 -5.03
N LEU A 131 9.80 -1.05 -6.08
CA LEU A 131 9.11 -2.18 -6.70
C LEU A 131 8.94 -3.34 -5.71
N LEU A 132 10.00 -3.74 -5.02
CA LEU A 132 9.95 -4.79 -4.00
C LEU A 132 9.04 -4.38 -2.82
N ALA A 133 9.14 -3.13 -2.37
CA ALA A 133 8.29 -2.58 -1.32
C ALA A 133 6.80 -2.78 -1.63
N HIS A 134 6.38 -2.39 -2.82
CA HIS A 134 4.97 -2.47 -3.21
C HIS A 134 4.52 -3.88 -3.57
N CYS A 135 5.32 -4.65 -4.32
CA CYS A 135 4.90 -5.97 -4.76
C CYS A 135 4.95 -7.01 -3.64
N ILE A 136 6.03 -7.00 -2.83
CA ILE A 136 6.29 -8.06 -1.84
C ILE A 136 5.85 -7.64 -0.44
N PHE A 137 6.12 -6.41 -0.01
CA PHE A 137 5.84 -5.98 1.36
C PHE A 137 4.49 -5.28 1.53
N PHE A 138 3.82 -4.88 0.43
CA PHE A 138 2.48 -4.32 0.46
C PHE A 138 1.45 -5.24 -0.18
N GLY A 139 1.53 -5.48 -1.48
CA GLY A 139 0.51 -6.19 -2.24
C GLY A 139 0.36 -7.65 -1.85
N LEU A 140 1.47 -8.37 -1.68
CA LEU A 140 1.43 -9.79 -1.32
C LEU A 140 0.82 -10.05 0.07
N PRO A 141 1.19 -9.35 1.17
CA PRO A 141 0.54 -9.52 2.47
C PRO A 141 -0.94 -9.20 2.45
N ILE A 142 -1.35 -8.13 1.76
CA ILE A 142 -2.75 -7.76 1.58
C ILE A 142 -3.51 -8.92 0.92
N ALA A 143 -2.96 -9.49 -0.15
CA ALA A 143 -3.58 -10.58 -0.88
C ALA A 143 -3.71 -11.85 -0.03
N ILE A 144 -2.63 -12.25 0.66
CA ILE A 144 -2.64 -13.45 1.50
C ILE A 144 -3.66 -13.33 2.62
N TYR A 145 -3.68 -12.17 3.31
CA TYR A 145 -4.60 -11.94 4.41
C TYR A 145 -6.05 -11.89 3.93
N SER A 146 -6.36 -11.04 2.95
CA SER A 146 -7.72 -10.87 2.44
C SER A 146 -8.29 -12.19 1.90
N ASN A 147 -7.51 -12.96 1.16
CA ASN A 147 -8.00 -14.20 0.56
C ASN A 147 -8.26 -15.29 1.62
N ARG A 148 -7.45 -15.38 2.68
CA ARG A 148 -7.71 -16.29 3.80
C ARG A 148 -8.96 -15.88 4.57
N ALA A 149 -9.06 -14.60 4.89
CA ALA A 149 -10.17 -14.06 5.66
C ALA A 149 -11.51 -14.11 4.90
N MET A 150 -11.49 -14.07 3.58
CA MET A 150 -12.72 -14.19 2.75
C MET A 150 -13.20 -15.63 2.59
N ARG A 151 -12.32 -16.63 2.82
CA ARG A 151 -12.69 -18.06 2.76
C ARG A 151 -13.17 -18.63 4.09
N ALA A 152 -12.78 -18.03 5.22
CA ALA A 152 -13.24 -18.40 6.56
C ALA A 152 -14.64 -17.87 6.86
#